data_02c0e81d8c89fea0147daffb31c1388c
#
_entry.id   02c0e81d8c89fea0147daffb31c1388c
#
_cell.length_a   1.000
_cell.length_b   1.000
_cell.length_c   1.000
_cell.angle_alpha   90.00
_cell.angle_beta   90.00
_cell.angle_gamma   90.00
#
_symmetry.space_group_name_H-M   'P 1'
#
loop_
_entity.id
_entity.type
_entity.pdbx_description
1 polymer ?
#
loop_
_entity_poly.entity_id
_entity_poly.type
_entity_poly.pdbx_seq_one_letter_code
_entity_poly.pdbx_strand_id
1 'polypeptide(L)'
;MKADAHRRHAESLERAIALAKSDPATSVAIIENAWGAAYHWISYGCIRKYQQHRDKHQGLTAYLVGLGEQRLAQWWRNFEDVRQAGFYGNQAGESEVQEVLELLERIRAWATT
;
A
#
# COMPACT_ATOMS: atom_id res chain seq x y z
N MET A 1 3.86 -2.52 -16.41
CA MET A 1 4.53 -1.29 -15.91
C MET A 1 5.94 -1.65 -15.43
N LYS A 2 6.92 -0.86 -15.79
CA LYS A 2 8.31 -1.11 -15.39
C LYS A 2 8.51 -0.74 -13.91
N ALA A 3 9.55 -1.32 -13.28
CA ALA A 3 9.84 -1.10 -11.86
C ALA A 3 9.94 0.39 -11.51
N ASP A 4 10.70 1.15 -12.29
CA ASP A 4 10.87 2.59 -12.00
C ASP A 4 9.56 3.37 -12.09
N ALA A 5 8.64 2.96 -12.96
CA ALA A 5 7.33 3.59 -13.05
C ALA A 5 6.50 3.32 -11.78
N HIS A 6 6.53 2.10 -11.27
CA HIS A 6 5.85 1.78 -10.00
C HIS A 6 6.44 2.58 -8.85
N ARG A 7 7.76 2.70 -8.79
CA ARG A 7 8.43 3.51 -7.78
C ARG A 7 7.99 4.97 -7.83
N ARG A 8 7.97 5.57 -9.02
CA ARG A 8 7.55 6.97 -9.19
C ARG A 8 6.10 7.17 -8.77
N HIS A 9 5.21 6.23 -9.10
CA HIS A 9 3.82 6.30 -8.69
C HIS A 9 3.69 6.23 -7.17
N ALA A 10 4.40 5.30 -6.52
CA ALA A 10 4.38 5.18 -5.08
C ALA A 10 4.84 6.48 -4.40
N GLU A 11 5.95 7.03 -4.85
CA GLU A 11 6.50 8.28 -4.30
C GLU A 11 5.57 9.46 -4.52
N SER A 12 4.90 9.52 -5.68
CA SER A 12 3.92 10.56 -5.97
C SER A 12 2.73 10.50 -5.01
N LEU A 13 2.23 9.29 -4.74
CA LEU A 13 1.13 9.09 -3.81
C LEU A 13 1.53 9.43 -2.37
N GLU A 14 2.77 9.12 -1.98
CA GLU A 14 3.28 9.50 -0.66
C GLU A 14 3.40 11.02 -0.51
N ARG A 15 3.76 11.74 -1.58
CA ARG A 15 3.76 13.21 -1.55
C ARG A 15 2.34 13.76 -1.36
N ALA A 16 1.36 13.15 -2.00
CA ALA A 16 -0.05 13.54 -1.81
C ALA A 16 -0.50 13.33 -0.36
N ILE A 17 -0.06 12.24 0.28
CA ILE A 17 -0.34 11.99 1.69
C ILE A 17 0.24 13.10 2.56
N ALA A 18 1.48 13.50 2.33
CA ALA A 18 2.12 14.55 3.12
C ALA A 18 1.36 15.87 3.05
N LEU A 19 0.79 16.20 1.88
CA LEU A 19 -0.03 17.40 1.72
C LEU A 19 -1.38 17.30 2.41
N ALA A 20 -1.95 16.09 2.50
CA ALA A 20 -3.27 15.87 3.08
C ALA A 20 -3.28 15.75 4.61
N LYS A 21 -2.14 15.47 5.23
CA LYS A 21 -2.04 15.14 6.66
C LYS A 21 -2.56 16.22 7.61
N SER A 22 -2.61 17.47 7.18
CA SER A 22 -3.01 18.59 8.03
C SER A 22 -4.52 18.74 8.19
N ASP A 23 -5.32 17.99 7.43
CA ASP A 23 -6.78 18.13 7.43
C ASP A 23 -7.46 16.83 7.83
N PRO A 24 -8.14 16.76 9.00
CA PRO A 24 -8.84 15.54 9.42
C PRO A 24 -9.91 15.07 8.44
N ALA A 25 -10.50 15.97 7.65
CA ALA A 25 -11.50 15.61 6.65
C ALA A 25 -10.91 14.78 5.50
N THR A 26 -9.58 14.66 5.41
CA THR A 26 -8.90 13.94 4.35
C THR A 26 -8.48 12.51 4.73
N SER A 27 -8.94 11.99 5.87
CA SER A 27 -8.54 10.63 6.32
C SER A 27 -8.79 9.55 5.27
N VAL A 28 -9.95 9.57 4.60
CA VAL A 28 -10.25 8.62 3.53
C VAL A 28 -9.25 8.77 2.38
N ALA A 29 -8.94 10.01 2.00
CA ALA A 29 -7.98 10.28 0.91
C ALA A 29 -6.58 9.79 1.28
N ILE A 30 -6.17 9.96 2.54
CA ILE A 30 -4.87 9.45 3.01
C ILE A 30 -4.83 7.93 2.90
N ILE A 31 -5.88 7.24 3.37
CA ILE A 31 -5.95 5.78 3.31
C ILE A 31 -5.91 5.29 1.85
N GLU A 32 -6.67 5.91 0.95
CA GLU A 32 -6.69 5.54 -0.46
C GLU A 32 -5.33 5.76 -1.13
N ASN A 33 -4.68 6.89 -0.87
CA ASN A 33 -3.35 7.17 -1.42
C ASN A 33 -2.29 6.23 -0.85
N ALA A 34 -2.38 5.91 0.45
CA ALA A 34 -1.46 4.96 1.08
C ALA A 34 -1.64 3.56 0.49
N TRP A 35 -2.88 3.13 0.25
CA TRP A 35 -3.19 1.85 -0.39
C TRP A 35 -2.57 1.79 -1.79
N GLY A 36 -2.74 2.84 -2.60
CA GLY A 36 -2.15 2.89 -3.93
C GLY A 36 -0.63 2.88 -3.90
N ALA A 37 -0.02 3.63 -2.97
CA ALA A 37 1.43 3.65 -2.78
C ALA A 37 1.94 2.25 -2.39
N ALA A 38 1.26 1.58 -1.47
CA ALA A 38 1.62 0.23 -1.05
C ALA A 38 1.58 -0.76 -2.21
N TYR A 39 0.52 -0.70 -3.04
CA TYR A 39 0.41 -1.53 -4.22
C TYR A 39 1.61 -1.34 -5.16
N HIS A 40 1.97 -0.10 -5.43
CA HIS A 40 3.09 0.19 -6.33
C HIS A 40 4.45 -0.19 -5.72
N TRP A 41 4.64 -0.02 -4.40
CA TRP A 41 5.85 -0.50 -3.74
C TRP A 41 5.96 -2.03 -3.79
N ILE A 42 4.85 -2.74 -3.59
CA ILE A 42 4.82 -4.20 -3.71
C ILE A 42 5.23 -4.61 -5.13
N SER A 43 4.65 -3.97 -6.15
CA SER A 43 4.99 -4.26 -7.54
C SER A 43 6.46 -3.98 -7.84
N TYR A 44 6.97 -2.84 -7.37
CA TYR A 44 8.38 -2.49 -7.51
C TYR A 44 9.29 -3.55 -6.88
N GLY A 45 9.00 -3.94 -5.64
CA GLY A 45 9.78 -4.95 -4.93
C GLY A 45 9.71 -6.33 -5.59
N CYS A 46 8.55 -6.72 -6.08
CA CYS A 46 8.39 -8.00 -6.79
C CYS A 46 9.22 -8.03 -8.08
N ILE A 47 9.22 -6.95 -8.84
CA ILE A 47 10.03 -6.86 -10.05
C ILE A 47 11.51 -6.98 -9.70
N ARG A 48 11.97 -6.26 -8.67
CA ARG A 48 13.38 -6.30 -8.26
C ARG A 48 13.83 -7.67 -7.76
N LYS A 49 12.98 -8.35 -6.97
CA LYS A 49 13.35 -9.58 -6.28
C LYS A 49 13.05 -10.84 -7.08
N TYR A 50 12.00 -10.81 -7.89
CA TYR A 50 11.47 -11.99 -8.57
C TYR A 50 11.35 -11.82 -10.09
N GLN A 51 11.64 -10.64 -10.63
CA GLN A 51 11.51 -10.28 -12.05
C GLN A 51 10.09 -10.48 -12.57
N GLN A 52 9.10 -10.38 -11.71
CA GLN A 52 7.68 -10.50 -12.07
C GLN A 52 6.83 -9.72 -11.07
N HIS A 53 5.63 -9.36 -11.49
CA HIS A 53 4.65 -8.72 -10.61
C HIS A 53 3.25 -9.02 -11.12
N ARG A 54 2.25 -8.76 -10.26
CA ARG A 54 0.85 -8.87 -10.63
C ARG A 54 0.30 -7.48 -10.92
N ASP A 55 -0.24 -7.27 -12.11
CA ASP A 55 -0.76 -5.97 -12.54
C ASP A 55 -2.13 -5.61 -11.94
N LYS A 56 -2.73 -6.50 -11.17
CA LYS A 56 -4.03 -6.30 -10.53
C LYS A 56 -3.89 -6.44 -9.03
N HIS A 57 -4.62 -5.60 -8.27
CA HIS A 57 -4.65 -5.76 -6.82
C HIS A 57 -5.50 -6.97 -6.39
N GLN A 58 -6.46 -7.39 -7.21
CA GLN A 58 -7.28 -8.57 -6.91
C GLN A 58 -6.41 -9.82 -6.92
N GLY A 59 -6.52 -10.61 -5.84
CA GLY A 59 -5.72 -11.82 -5.71
C GLY A 59 -4.26 -11.58 -5.36
N LEU A 60 -3.89 -10.36 -5.02
CA LEU A 60 -2.50 -10.04 -4.68
C LEU A 60 -2.04 -10.80 -3.43
N THR A 61 -2.89 -10.95 -2.42
CA THR A 61 -2.55 -11.70 -1.22
C THR A 61 -2.12 -13.13 -1.57
N ALA A 62 -2.92 -13.83 -2.37
CA ALA A 62 -2.60 -15.20 -2.79
C ALA A 62 -1.32 -15.26 -3.62
N TYR A 63 -1.12 -14.28 -4.50
CA TYR A 63 0.09 -14.19 -5.30
C TYR A 63 1.33 -14.06 -4.42
N LEU A 64 1.29 -13.20 -3.40
CA LEU A 64 2.40 -12.99 -2.48
C LEU A 64 2.68 -14.23 -1.63
N VAL A 65 1.64 -14.91 -1.18
CA VAL A 65 1.80 -16.19 -0.47
C VAL A 65 2.50 -17.20 -1.38
N GLY A 66 2.13 -17.25 -2.66
CA GLY A 66 2.76 -18.13 -3.64
C GLY A 66 4.24 -17.84 -3.86
N LEU A 67 4.66 -16.59 -3.67
CA LEU A 67 6.07 -16.19 -3.74
C LEU A 67 6.84 -16.51 -2.44
N GLY A 68 6.16 -16.98 -1.39
CA GLY A 68 6.77 -17.18 -0.08
C GLY A 68 6.84 -15.93 0.79
N GLU A 69 6.21 -14.86 0.35
CA GLU A 69 6.21 -13.57 1.07
C GLU A 69 5.00 -13.48 2.00
N GLN A 70 4.94 -14.35 3.01
CA GLN A 70 3.77 -14.45 3.89
C GLN A 70 3.56 -13.21 4.76
N ARG A 71 4.65 -12.62 5.25
CA ARG A 71 4.56 -11.41 6.07
C ARG A 71 4.03 -10.23 5.25
N LEU A 72 4.56 -10.07 4.04
CA LEU A 72 4.11 -9.03 3.12
C LEU A 72 2.63 -9.23 2.76
N ALA A 73 2.23 -10.48 2.51
CA ALA A 73 0.84 -10.82 2.23
C ALA A 73 -0.08 -10.43 3.38
N GLN A 74 0.37 -10.63 4.63
CA GLN A 74 -0.41 -10.25 5.81
C GLN A 74 -0.54 -8.73 5.93
N TRP A 75 0.55 -8.00 5.67
CA TRP A 75 0.50 -6.53 5.68
C TRP A 75 -0.47 -6.01 4.62
N TRP A 76 -0.43 -6.58 3.42
CA TRP A 76 -1.34 -6.19 2.36
C TRP A 76 -2.80 -6.47 2.72
N ARG A 77 -3.07 -7.65 3.31
CA ARG A 77 -4.41 -7.99 3.78
C ARG A 77 -4.90 -6.99 4.83
N ASN A 78 -4.05 -6.63 5.79
CA ASN A 78 -4.40 -5.65 6.81
C ASN A 78 -4.73 -4.30 6.18
N PHE A 79 -3.98 -3.91 5.16
CA PHE A 79 -4.23 -2.69 4.40
C PHE A 79 -5.62 -2.72 3.75
N GLU A 80 -5.96 -3.83 3.10
CA GLU A 80 -7.25 -3.99 2.45
C GLU A 80 -8.39 -3.92 3.47
N ASP A 81 -8.21 -4.51 4.64
CA ASP A 81 -9.23 -4.49 5.70
C ASP A 81 -9.47 -3.06 6.19
N VAL A 82 -8.42 -2.29 6.41
CA VAL A 82 -8.57 -0.89 6.83
C VAL A 82 -9.23 -0.06 5.75
N ARG A 83 -8.84 -0.27 4.50
CA ARG A 83 -9.42 0.45 3.37
C ARG A 83 -10.93 0.18 3.26
N GLN A 84 -11.35 -1.07 3.39
CA GLN A 84 -12.76 -1.42 3.33
C GLN A 84 -13.55 -0.82 4.50
N ALA A 85 -13.00 -0.91 5.71
CA ALA A 85 -13.64 -0.33 6.89
C ALA A 85 -13.80 1.18 6.76
N GLY A 86 -12.79 1.87 6.22
CA GLY A 86 -12.83 3.31 6.02
C GLY A 86 -13.81 3.72 4.94
N PHE A 87 -13.84 2.98 3.83
CA PHE A 87 -14.64 3.35 2.66
C PHE A 87 -16.12 2.96 2.83
N TYR A 88 -16.38 1.73 3.31
CA TYR A 88 -17.74 1.19 3.40
C TYR A 88 -18.31 1.22 4.82
N GLY A 89 -17.44 1.15 5.84
CA GLY A 89 -17.86 1.12 7.24
C GLY A 89 -17.82 2.48 7.94
N ASN A 90 -17.44 3.52 7.24
CA ASN A 90 -17.31 4.88 7.78
C ASN A 90 -16.37 4.96 8.99
N GLN A 91 -15.28 4.18 8.96
CA GLN A 91 -14.31 4.09 10.06
C GLN A 91 -12.95 4.65 9.66
N ALA A 92 -12.94 5.74 8.87
CA ALA A 92 -11.71 6.39 8.45
C ALA A 92 -11.32 7.46 9.47
N GLY A 93 -10.80 7.03 10.62
CA GLY A 93 -10.34 7.90 11.67
C GLY A 93 -8.83 8.00 11.77
N GLU A 94 -8.37 8.71 12.79
CA GLU A 94 -6.94 8.94 13.02
C GLU A 94 -6.17 7.63 13.27
N SER A 95 -6.79 6.68 14.00
CA SER A 95 -6.14 5.41 14.30
C SER A 95 -5.97 4.56 13.05
N GLU A 96 -6.93 4.58 12.13
CA GLU A 96 -6.85 3.88 10.84
C GLU A 96 -5.80 4.51 9.93
N VAL A 97 -5.70 5.83 9.93
CA VAL A 97 -4.64 6.55 9.20
C VAL A 97 -3.27 6.13 9.73
N GLN A 98 -3.10 6.12 11.05
CA GLN A 98 -1.84 5.72 11.68
C GLN A 98 -1.47 4.29 11.30
N GLU A 99 -2.43 3.37 11.33
CA GLU A 99 -2.19 1.98 10.97
C GLU A 99 -1.71 1.82 9.54
N VAL A 100 -2.38 2.47 8.56
CA VAL A 100 -1.96 2.35 7.16
C VAL A 100 -0.61 3.01 6.89
N LEU A 101 -0.28 4.10 7.59
CA LEU A 101 1.02 4.73 7.43
C LEU A 101 2.15 3.84 7.96
N GLU A 102 1.91 3.13 9.07
CA GLU A 102 2.88 2.16 9.59
C GLU A 102 3.05 0.97 8.65
N LEU A 103 1.95 0.46 8.10
CA LEU A 103 1.99 -0.63 7.12
C LEU A 103 2.74 -0.19 5.86
N LEU A 104 2.47 1.01 5.37
CA LEU A 104 3.13 1.57 4.19
C LEU A 104 4.64 1.64 4.39
N GLU A 105 5.09 2.08 5.55
CA GLU A 105 6.52 2.17 5.86
C GLU A 105 7.19 0.79 5.84
N ARG A 106 6.53 -0.22 6.41
CA ARG A 106 7.04 -1.60 6.40
C ARG A 106 7.12 -2.16 4.97
N ILE A 107 6.09 -1.93 4.18
CA ILE A 107 6.04 -2.38 2.78
C ILE A 107 7.14 -1.70 1.95
N ARG A 108 7.28 -0.39 2.12
CA ARG A 108 8.34 0.37 1.43
C ARG A 108 9.72 -0.16 1.80
N ALA A 109 9.97 -0.40 3.09
CA ALA A 109 11.25 -0.93 3.55
C ALA A 109 11.54 -2.29 2.91
N TRP A 110 10.54 -3.18 2.86
CA TRP A 110 10.68 -4.46 2.18
C TRP A 110 11.03 -4.28 0.71
N ALA A 111 10.34 -3.39 0.02
CA ALA A 111 10.51 -3.18 -1.42
C ALA A 111 11.89 -2.60 -1.78
N THR A 112 12.51 -1.85 -0.86
CA THR A 112 13.77 -1.14 -1.11
C THR A 112 15.00 -1.83 -0.49
N THR A 113 14.82 -2.91 0.23
CA THR A 113 15.93 -3.73 0.72
C THR A 113 16.21 -4.87 -0.27
#